data_60a4408adb788239de5c4dba39f36f37
#
_entry.id   60a4408adb788239de5c4dba39f36f37
#
_cell.length_a   1.000
_cell.length_b   1.000
_cell.length_c   1.000
_cell.angle_alpha   90.00
_cell.angle_beta   90.00
_cell.angle_gamma   90.00
#
_symmetry.space_group_name_H-M   'P 1'
#
loop_
_entity.id
_entity.type
_entity.pdbx_description
1 polymer ?
#
loop_
_entity_poly.entity_id
_entity_poly.type
_entity_poly.pdbx_seq_one_letter_code
_entity_poly.pdbx_strand_id
1 'polypeptide(L)'
;MQHRTLVLTLSVVLAVLSVPFASAHGDESTSGPTNLQIMLISIVLSASIYILITRFLELQTCLSSPLVFALASFTGSVHILLGLNDNLLLFGGVGVIAILGFSFLVKFSQWQEKVARLGLGLGVAVMFGAYFVSNHDVHYILEDYLGLTTKIAELGIIILLMKEWNQGTSYREEE
;
A
#
# COMPACT_ATOMS: atom_id res chain seq x y z
N MET A 1 -12.04 -22.21 -14.43
CA MET A 1 -11.75 -20.79 -14.71
C MET A 1 -10.80 -20.15 -13.69
N GLN A 2 -10.93 -20.41 -12.41
CA GLN A 2 -10.12 -19.81 -11.32
C GLN A 2 -8.60 -20.01 -11.49
N HIS A 3 -8.12 -21.21 -11.83
CA HIS A 3 -6.68 -21.47 -12.02
C HIS A 3 -6.03 -20.61 -13.13
N ARG A 4 -6.74 -20.36 -14.24
CA ARG A 4 -6.19 -19.56 -15.34
C ARG A 4 -6.03 -18.08 -14.94
N THR A 5 -6.97 -17.55 -14.18
CA THR A 5 -6.90 -16.16 -13.70
C THR A 5 -5.80 -16.00 -12.64
N LEU A 6 -5.64 -16.97 -11.73
CA LEU A 6 -4.55 -16.99 -10.75
C LEU A 6 -3.18 -17.01 -11.44
N VAL A 7 -3.00 -17.90 -12.43
CA VAL A 7 -1.76 -17.99 -13.20
C VAL A 7 -1.46 -16.71 -13.95
N LEU A 8 -2.47 -16.11 -14.59
CA LEU A 8 -2.31 -14.83 -15.29
C LEU A 8 -1.94 -13.69 -14.33
N THR A 9 -2.61 -13.59 -13.17
CA THR A 9 -2.30 -12.55 -12.18
C THR A 9 -0.89 -12.72 -11.63
N LEU A 10 -0.51 -13.96 -11.30
CA LEU A 10 0.83 -14.27 -10.81
C LEU A 10 1.89 -14.01 -11.88
N SER A 11 1.61 -14.33 -13.15
CA SER A 11 2.52 -14.06 -14.28
C SER A 11 2.71 -12.57 -14.52
N VAL A 12 1.65 -11.76 -14.40
CA VAL A 12 1.74 -10.29 -14.52
C VAL A 12 2.57 -9.70 -13.38
N VAL A 13 2.33 -10.14 -12.14
CA VAL A 13 3.14 -9.70 -10.99
C VAL A 13 4.60 -10.09 -11.17
N LEU A 14 4.87 -11.32 -11.59
CA LEU A 14 6.23 -11.81 -11.83
C LEU A 14 6.90 -11.06 -12.98
N ALA A 15 6.16 -10.76 -14.07
CA ALA A 15 6.66 -10.00 -15.20
C ALA A 15 7.00 -8.56 -14.80
N VAL A 16 6.16 -7.91 -13.96
CA VAL A 16 6.43 -6.55 -13.44
C VAL A 16 7.65 -6.55 -12.52
N LEU A 17 7.82 -7.57 -11.68
CA LEU A 17 8.98 -7.72 -10.81
C LEU A 17 10.26 -8.07 -11.59
N SER A 18 10.13 -8.64 -12.79
CA SER A 18 11.26 -9.00 -13.66
C SER A 18 11.60 -7.92 -14.69
N VAL A 19 10.89 -6.78 -14.73
CA VAL A 19 11.28 -5.65 -15.57
C VAL A 19 12.67 -5.19 -15.14
N PRO A 20 13.72 -5.37 -15.97
CA PRO A 20 15.03 -4.86 -15.63
C PRO A 20 14.90 -3.35 -15.46
N PHE A 21 15.42 -2.82 -14.37
CA PHE A 21 15.55 -1.38 -14.18
C PHE A 21 16.50 -0.86 -15.27
N ALA A 22 15.97 -0.65 -16.48
CA ALA A 22 16.72 -0.09 -17.58
C ALA A 22 17.05 1.35 -17.20
N SER A 23 18.28 1.58 -16.76
CA SER A 23 18.85 2.91 -16.63
C SER A 23 18.80 3.55 -18.00
N ALA A 24 17.93 4.55 -18.20
CA ALA A 24 18.02 5.41 -19.35
C ALA A 24 19.42 6.08 -19.28
N HIS A 25 20.23 5.86 -20.30
CA HIS A 25 21.53 6.46 -20.44
C HIS A 25 21.39 7.99 -20.46
N GLY A 26 21.85 8.63 -19.42
CA GLY A 26 22.00 10.07 -19.27
C GLY A 26 22.84 10.32 -18.03
N ASP A 27 24.03 10.85 -18.22
CA ASP A 27 25.07 11.13 -17.22
C ASP A 27 24.51 11.67 -15.90
N GLU A 28 24.64 10.91 -14.90
CA GLU A 28 24.80 11.03 -13.46
C GLU A 28 24.16 9.82 -12.80
N SER A 29 24.98 9.06 -12.08
CA SER A 29 24.71 7.74 -11.51
C SER A 29 23.66 7.78 -10.37
N THR A 30 22.39 7.95 -10.68
CA THR A 30 21.30 7.59 -9.77
C THR A 30 20.89 6.15 -10.05
N SER A 31 21.47 5.21 -9.31
CA SER A 31 21.24 3.77 -9.46
C SER A 31 19.88 3.36 -8.85
N GLY A 32 18.77 3.98 -9.27
CA GLY A 32 17.44 3.67 -8.77
C GLY A 32 16.35 3.78 -9.83
N PRO A 33 15.15 3.23 -9.55
CA PRO A 33 14.01 3.35 -10.46
C PRO A 33 13.54 4.82 -10.53
N THR A 34 13.08 5.24 -11.71
CA THR A 34 12.48 6.57 -11.88
C THR A 34 11.11 6.66 -11.18
N ASN A 35 10.67 7.88 -10.84
CA ASN A 35 9.35 8.09 -10.20
C ASN A 35 8.20 7.48 -11.02
N LEU A 36 8.28 7.54 -12.35
CA LEU A 36 7.29 6.93 -13.23
C LEU A 36 7.29 5.38 -13.12
N GLN A 37 8.47 4.77 -13.08
CA GLN A 37 8.61 3.32 -12.89
C GLN A 37 8.05 2.88 -11.54
N ILE A 38 8.39 3.60 -10.46
CA ILE A 38 7.85 3.36 -9.12
C ILE A 38 6.33 3.41 -9.14
N MET A 39 5.75 4.44 -9.72
CA MET A 39 4.31 4.63 -9.80
C MET A 39 3.63 3.47 -10.57
N LEU A 40 4.14 3.11 -11.74
CA LEU A 40 3.58 2.04 -12.56
C LEU A 40 3.66 0.68 -11.87
N ILE A 41 4.81 0.33 -11.28
CA ILE A 41 4.99 -0.91 -10.52
C ILE A 41 4.00 -0.97 -9.37
N SER A 42 3.86 0.11 -8.61
CA SER A 42 2.98 0.18 -7.44
C SER A 42 1.50 0.09 -7.83
N ILE A 43 1.09 0.71 -8.94
CA ILE A 43 -0.28 0.59 -9.47
C ILE A 43 -0.59 -0.85 -9.89
N VAL A 44 0.31 -1.49 -10.65
CA VAL A 44 0.10 -2.87 -11.12
C VAL A 44 0.02 -3.83 -9.93
N LEU A 45 0.91 -3.69 -8.95
CA LEU A 45 0.89 -4.51 -7.74
C LEU A 45 -0.41 -4.31 -6.94
N SER A 46 -0.82 -3.07 -6.72
CA SER A 46 -2.07 -2.72 -6.04
C SER A 46 -3.31 -3.28 -6.75
N ALA A 47 -3.40 -3.12 -8.06
CA ALA A 47 -4.50 -3.67 -8.86
C ALA A 47 -4.52 -5.20 -8.81
N SER A 48 -3.36 -5.84 -8.86
CA SER A 48 -3.24 -7.30 -8.77
C SER A 48 -3.71 -7.82 -7.41
N ILE A 49 -3.35 -7.16 -6.32
CA ILE A 49 -3.81 -7.50 -4.97
C ILE A 49 -5.31 -7.29 -4.83
N TYR A 50 -5.86 -6.19 -5.36
CA TYR A 50 -7.31 -5.95 -5.37
C TYR A 50 -8.07 -7.08 -6.07
N ILE A 51 -7.62 -7.47 -7.27
CA ILE A 51 -8.23 -8.56 -8.04
C ILE A 51 -8.10 -9.89 -7.29
N LEU A 52 -6.92 -10.16 -6.71
CA LEU A 52 -6.68 -11.38 -5.96
C LEU A 52 -7.65 -11.50 -4.78
N ILE A 53 -7.80 -10.45 -3.98
CA ILE A 53 -8.68 -10.45 -2.81
C ILE A 53 -10.13 -10.57 -3.24
N THR A 54 -10.59 -9.79 -4.22
CA THR A 54 -11.99 -9.77 -4.63
C THR A 54 -12.44 -11.03 -5.38
N ARG A 55 -11.52 -11.77 -6.01
CA ARG A 55 -11.86 -12.92 -6.85
C ARG A 55 -11.55 -14.27 -6.22
N PHE A 56 -10.60 -14.34 -5.30
CA PHE A 56 -10.05 -15.60 -4.82
C PHE A 56 -10.07 -15.76 -3.30
N LEU A 57 -10.15 -14.67 -2.54
CA LEU A 57 -10.18 -14.73 -1.08
C LEU A 57 -11.59 -14.41 -0.57
N GLU A 58 -12.10 -15.28 0.29
CA GLU A 58 -13.33 -14.98 1.02
C GLU A 58 -13.05 -13.84 2.00
N LEU A 59 -13.85 -12.77 1.92
CA LEU A 59 -13.70 -11.55 2.72
C LEU A 59 -13.67 -11.76 4.24
N GLN A 60 -14.13 -12.93 4.72
CA GLN A 60 -14.14 -13.28 6.14
C GLN A 60 -12.75 -13.41 6.78
N THR A 61 -11.70 -13.47 5.99
CA THR A 61 -10.32 -13.63 6.48
C THR A 61 -9.48 -12.35 6.39
N CYS A 62 -10.05 -11.26 5.87
CA CYS A 62 -9.28 -10.04 5.62
C CYS A 62 -9.44 -9.02 6.76
N LEU A 63 -8.33 -8.42 7.15
CA LEU A 63 -8.23 -7.36 8.16
C LEU A 63 -9.15 -6.16 7.89
N SER A 64 -9.43 -5.86 6.62
CA SER A 64 -10.17 -4.68 6.15
C SER A 64 -10.73 -4.91 4.74
N SER A 65 -11.39 -3.91 4.16
CA SER A 65 -11.92 -4.00 2.79
C SER A 65 -10.82 -4.22 1.73
N PRO A 66 -11.13 -4.85 0.60
CA PRO A 66 -10.17 -5.06 -0.50
C PRO A 66 -9.54 -3.75 -1.00
N LEU A 67 -10.27 -2.65 -0.91
CA LEU A 67 -9.77 -1.34 -1.32
C LEU A 67 -8.67 -0.83 -0.37
N VAL A 68 -8.81 -1.04 0.94
CA VAL A 68 -7.75 -0.69 1.91
C VAL A 68 -6.48 -1.49 1.62
N PHE A 69 -6.61 -2.80 1.33
CA PHE A 69 -5.47 -3.63 0.95
C PHE A 69 -4.78 -3.13 -0.32
N ALA A 70 -5.55 -2.75 -1.34
CA ALA A 70 -5.01 -2.21 -2.59
C ALA A 70 -4.26 -0.90 -2.36
N LEU A 71 -4.87 0.06 -1.67
CA LEU A 71 -4.26 1.35 -1.37
C LEU A 71 -3.04 1.22 -0.47
N ALA A 72 -3.10 0.35 0.56
CA ALA A 72 -1.97 0.10 1.44
C ALA A 72 -0.82 -0.62 0.71
N SER A 73 -1.12 -1.51 -0.23
CA SER A 73 -0.10 -2.12 -1.09
C SER A 73 0.54 -1.11 -2.02
N PHE A 74 -0.24 -0.16 -2.55
CA PHE A 74 0.26 0.93 -3.36
C PHE A 74 1.25 1.79 -2.56
N THR A 75 0.80 2.36 -1.43
CA THR A 75 1.66 3.23 -0.63
C THR A 75 2.86 2.48 -0.04
N GLY A 76 2.68 1.23 0.43
CA GLY A 76 3.77 0.40 0.93
C GLY A 76 4.85 0.13 -0.12
N SER A 77 4.46 -0.21 -1.36
CA SER A 77 5.42 -0.44 -2.45
C SER A 77 6.12 0.84 -2.89
N VAL A 78 5.43 1.98 -2.96
CA VAL A 78 6.07 3.28 -3.23
C VAL A 78 7.13 3.58 -2.18
N HIS A 79 6.80 3.45 -0.89
CA HIS A 79 7.74 3.72 0.20
C HIS A 79 8.93 2.75 0.21
N ILE A 80 8.74 1.47 -0.12
CA ILE A 80 9.85 0.51 -0.24
C ILE A 80 10.76 0.91 -1.39
N LEU A 81 10.21 1.23 -2.57
CA LEU A 81 11.00 1.54 -3.76
C LEU A 81 11.74 2.87 -3.63
N LEU A 82 11.13 3.90 -3.01
CA LEU A 82 11.80 5.16 -2.68
C LEU A 82 12.80 4.98 -1.53
N GLY A 83 12.49 4.08 -0.60
CA GLY A 83 13.26 3.83 0.61
C GLY A 83 14.54 3.01 0.39
N LEU A 84 14.87 2.60 -0.84
CA LEU A 84 16.12 1.89 -1.11
C LEU A 84 17.36 2.69 -0.69
N ASN A 85 17.25 4.02 -0.66
CA ASN A 85 18.29 4.94 -0.20
C ASN A 85 17.91 5.72 1.07
N ASP A 86 16.73 5.45 1.65
CA ASP A 86 16.20 6.10 2.86
C ASP A 86 15.56 5.07 3.79
N ASN A 87 16.26 4.74 4.86
CA ASN A 87 15.82 3.74 5.83
C ASN A 87 14.46 4.07 6.45
N LEU A 88 14.13 5.35 6.65
CA LEU A 88 12.86 5.74 7.26
C LEU A 88 11.67 5.38 6.36
N LEU A 89 11.78 5.71 5.07
CA LEU A 89 10.79 5.34 4.07
C LEU A 89 10.69 3.82 3.93
N LEU A 90 11.82 3.13 3.90
CA LEU A 90 11.89 1.67 3.79
C LEU A 90 11.15 1.00 4.95
N PHE A 91 11.42 1.39 6.19
CA PHE A 91 10.75 0.83 7.37
C PHE A 91 9.25 1.11 7.37
N GLY A 92 8.83 2.31 6.95
CA GLY A 92 7.41 2.64 6.79
C GLY A 92 6.72 1.72 5.79
N GLY A 93 7.28 1.56 4.60
CA GLY A 93 6.75 0.69 3.55
C GLY A 93 6.72 -0.78 3.95
N VAL A 94 7.83 -1.29 4.51
CA VAL A 94 7.93 -2.68 5.00
C VAL A 94 6.91 -2.93 6.12
N GLY A 95 6.74 -1.98 7.04
CA GLY A 95 5.76 -2.09 8.13
C GLY A 95 4.33 -2.24 7.61
N VAL A 96 3.93 -1.43 6.63
CA VAL A 96 2.61 -1.54 5.97
C VAL A 96 2.44 -2.90 5.31
N ILE A 97 3.39 -3.33 4.48
CA ILE A 97 3.32 -4.62 3.78
C ILE A 97 3.34 -5.79 4.77
N ALA A 98 4.09 -5.70 5.86
CA ALA A 98 4.11 -6.73 6.90
C ALA A 98 2.74 -6.90 7.57
N ILE A 99 2.07 -5.80 7.96
CA ILE A 99 0.72 -5.86 8.54
C ILE A 99 -0.25 -6.54 7.57
N LEU A 100 -0.21 -6.17 6.28
CA LEU A 100 -1.05 -6.79 5.26
C LEU A 100 -0.71 -8.28 5.09
N GLY A 101 0.56 -8.64 4.97
CA GLY A 101 1.01 -10.01 4.81
C GLY A 101 0.63 -10.90 5.99
N PHE A 102 0.81 -10.42 7.23
CA PHE A 102 0.41 -11.14 8.42
C PHE A 102 -1.08 -11.45 8.47
N SER A 103 -1.93 -10.56 7.94
CA SER A 103 -3.38 -10.79 7.90
C SER A 103 -3.80 -11.97 7.03
N PHE A 104 -2.96 -12.42 6.09
CA PHE A 104 -3.20 -13.63 5.29
C PHE A 104 -2.61 -14.90 5.91
N LEU A 105 -1.58 -14.77 6.73
CA LEU A 105 -0.86 -15.89 7.32
C LEU A 105 -1.46 -16.34 8.66
N VAL A 106 -2.07 -15.42 9.40
CA VAL A 106 -2.54 -15.65 10.76
C VAL A 106 -4.02 -15.26 10.87
N LYS A 107 -4.83 -16.16 11.46
CA LYS A 107 -6.19 -15.81 11.86
C LYS A 107 -6.12 -14.94 13.12
N PHE A 108 -6.44 -13.69 12.97
CA PHE A 108 -6.48 -12.76 14.10
C PHE A 108 -7.69 -13.00 14.99
N SER A 109 -7.48 -12.88 16.29
CA SER A 109 -8.58 -12.67 17.24
C SER A 109 -9.16 -11.26 17.02
N GLN A 110 -10.40 -11.02 17.46
CA GLN A 110 -11.05 -9.71 17.32
C GLN A 110 -10.20 -8.54 17.87
N TRP A 111 -9.50 -8.78 18.97
CA TRP A 111 -8.62 -7.78 19.57
C TRP A 111 -7.38 -7.52 18.70
N GLN A 112 -6.73 -8.57 18.22
CA GLN A 112 -5.56 -8.47 17.33
C GLN A 112 -5.90 -7.75 16.02
N GLU A 113 -7.09 -8.01 15.48
CA GLU A 113 -7.59 -7.33 14.29
C GLU A 113 -7.74 -5.82 14.52
N LYS A 114 -8.33 -5.42 15.67
CA LYS A 114 -8.44 -4.00 16.04
C LYS A 114 -7.07 -3.34 16.21
N VAL A 115 -6.13 -4.02 16.87
CA VAL A 115 -4.76 -3.51 17.05
C VAL A 115 -4.05 -3.39 15.71
N ALA A 116 -4.18 -4.37 14.82
CA ALA A 116 -3.57 -4.32 13.50
C ALA A 116 -4.16 -3.20 12.62
N ARG A 117 -5.49 -3.00 12.64
CA ARG A 117 -6.14 -1.86 11.95
C ARG A 117 -5.66 -0.52 12.51
N LEU A 118 -5.60 -0.40 13.83
CA LEU A 118 -5.11 0.81 14.48
C LEU A 118 -3.64 1.07 14.13
N GLY A 119 -2.81 0.02 14.17
CA GLY A 119 -1.40 0.10 13.80
C GLY A 119 -1.20 0.53 12.35
N LEU A 120 -1.99 -0.04 11.43
CA LEU A 120 -1.99 0.37 10.01
C LEU A 120 -2.39 1.84 9.87
N GLY A 121 -3.50 2.24 10.50
CA GLY A 121 -4.00 3.61 10.43
C GLY A 121 -3.02 4.64 11.00
N LEU A 122 -2.43 4.36 12.17
CA LEU A 122 -1.42 5.22 12.79
C LEU A 122 -0.14 5.29 11.96
N GLY A 123 0.35 4.15 11.47
CA GLY A 123 1.53 4.10 10.61
C GLY A 123 1.35 4.95 9.35
N VAL A 124 0.21 4.78 8.67
CA VAL A 124 -0.13 5.58 7.48
C VAL A 124 -0.29 7.07 7.83
N ALA A 125 -0.93 7.42 8.96
CA ALA A 125 -1.08 8.80 9.40
C ALA A 125 0.27 9.47 9.70
N VAL A 126 1.21 8.75 10.30
CA VAL A 126 2.58 9.24 10.54
C VAL A 126 3.29 9.49 9.20
N MET A 127 3.23 8.56 8.25
CA MET A 127 3.85 8.72 6.93
C MET A 127 3.22 9.89 6.16
N PHE A 128 1.89 10.05 6.25
CA PHE A 128 1.16 11.19 5.68
C PHE A 128 1.66 12.52 6.25
N GLY A 129 1.71 12.64 7.58
CA GLY A 129 2.16 13.87 8.25
C GLY A 129 3.63 14.17 8.02
N ALA A 130 4.49 13.16 8.06
CA ALA A 130 5.94 13.31 7.86
C ALA A 130 6.28 13.93 6.50
N TYR A 131 5.52 13.61 5.45
CA TYR A 131 5.72 14.18 4.12
C TYR A 131 5.60 15.71 4.12
N PHE A 132 4.56 16.25 4.77
CA PHE A 132 4.34 17.71 4.81
C PHE A 132 5.30 18.42 5.78
N VAL A 133 5.77 17.72 6.80
CA VAL A 133 6.79 18.26 7.70
C VAL A 133 8.15 18.34 7.00
N SER A 134 8.46 17.38 6.14
CA SER A 134 9.73 17.34 5.39
C SER A 134 9.73 18.27 4.18
N ASN A 135 8.56 18.52 3.56
CA ASN A 135 8.44 19.34 2.38
C ASN A 135 7.73 20.67 2.73
N HIS A 136 8.50 21.71 2.97
CA HIS A 136 7.95 23.01 3.38
C HIS A 136 7.52 23.90 2.19
N ASP A 137 7.95 23.57 0.97
CA ASP A 137 7.64 24.33 -0.23
C ASP A 137 6.41 23.75 -0.95
N VAL A 138 5.33 24.53 -0.97
CA VAL A 138 4.07 24.15 -1.62
C VAL A 138 4.24 23.93 -3.13
N HIS A 139 5.14 24.67 -3.77
CA HIS A 139 5.41 24.53 -5.20
C HIS A 139 6.02 23.15 -5.50
N TYR A 140 7.00 22.74 -4.69
CA TYR A 140 7.62 21.42 -4.79
C TYR A 140 6.61 20.27 -4.57
N ILE A 141 5.70 20.42 -3.58
CA ILE A 141 4.65 19.45 -3.31
C ILE A 141 3.73 19.26 -4.53
N LEU A 142 3.37 20.36 -5.23
CA LEU A 142 2.47 20.29 -6.39
C LEU A 142 3.15 19.68 -7.63
N GLU A 143 4.46 19.77 -7.75
CA GLU A 143 5.23 19.17 -8.83
C GLU A 143 5.55 17.69 -8.57
N ASP A 144 5.54 17.24 -7.30
CA ASP A 144 5.78 15.85 -6.92
C ASP A 144 4.52 14.99 -7.12
N TYR A 145 4.25 14.63 -8.37
CA TYR A 145 3.09 13.79 -8.71
C TYR A 145 3.09 12.43 -7.99
N LEU A 146 4.25 11.84 -7.71
CA LEU A 146 4.35 10.55 -7.02
C LEU A 146 4.02 10.71 -5.53
N GLY A 147 4.60 11.71 -4.87
CA GLY A 147 4.29 12.04 -3.49
C GLY A 147 2.81 12.39 -3.32
N LEU A 148 2.27 13.27 -4.16
CA LEU A 148 0.86 13.69 -4.09
C LEU A 148 -0.10 12.49 -4.27
N THR A 149 0.14 11.63 -5.27
CA THR A 149 -0.68 10.43 -5.50
C THR A 149 -0.62 9.48 -4.30
N THR A 150 0.56 9.31 -3.71
CA THR A 150 0.74 8.50 -2.50
C THR A 150 -0.04 9.09 -1.32
N LYS A 151 -0.02 10.41 -1.13
CA LYS A 151 -0.78 11.08 -0.05
C LYS A 151 -2.29 10.97 -0.25
N ILE A 152 -2.78 11.01 -1.47
CA ILE A 152 -4.20 10.74 -1.77
C ILE A 152 -4.57 9.29 -1.39
N ALA A 153 -3.72 8.32 -1.69
CA ALA A 153 -3.94 6.93 -1.30
C ALA A 153 -3.94 6.76 0.23
N GLU A 154 -2.98 7.37 0.93
CA GLU A 154 -2.88 7.34 2.39
C GLU A 154 -4.11 7.98 3.07
N LEU A 155 -4.57 9.13 2.58
CA LEU A 155 -5.81 9.76 3.05
C LEU A 155 -7.02 8.83 2.83
N GLY A 156 -7.08 8.17 1.68
CA GLY A 156 -8.11 7.17 1.37
C GLY A 156 -8.11 6.01 2.37
N ILE A 157 -6.94 5.49 2.74
CA ILE A 157 -6.81 4.44 3.76
C ILE A 157 -7.37 4.91 5.10
N ILE A 158 -6.96 6.10 5.55
CA ILE A 158 -7.39 6.67 6.84
C ILE A 158 -8.92 6.80 6.88
N ILE A 159 -9.51 7.38 5.83
CA ILE A 159 -10.98 7.57 5.74
C ILE A 159 -11.71 6.22 5.76
N LEU A 160 -11.23 5.23 5.00
CA LEU A 160 -11.86 3.91 4.94
C LEU A 160 -11.76 3.18 6.29
N LEU A 161 -10.60 3.19 6.94
CA LEU A 161 -10.43 2.58 8.25
C LEU A 161 -11.30 3.25 9.33
N MET A 162 -11.44 4.57 9.29
CA MET A 162 -12.36 5.30 10.19
C MET A 162 -13.82 4.91 9.95
N LYS A 163 -14.22 4.79 8.68
CA LYS A 163 -15.57 4.33 8.32
C LYS A 163 -15.85 2.91 8.82
N GLU A 164 -14.93 1.99 8.62
CA GLU A 164 -15.06 0.60 9.09
C GLU A 164 -15.11 0.52 10.62
N TRP A 165 -14.33 1.36 11.31
CA TRP A 165 -14.35 1.47 12.76
C TRP A 165 -15.73 1.88 13.28
N ASN A 166 -16.32 2.92 12.71
CA ASN A 166 -17.64 3.43 13.12
C ASN A 166 -18.76 2.41 12.84
N GLN A 167 -18.69 1.67 11.74
CA GLN A 167 -19.67 0.63 11.44
C GLN A 167 -19.61 -0.53 12.44
N GLY A 168 -18.42 -0.94 12.86
CA GLY A 168 -18.26 -2.00 13.87
C GLY A 168 -18.76 -1.64 15.27
N THR A 169 -18.89 -0.35 15.59
CA THR A 169 -19.48 0.12 16.86
C THR A 169 -21.00 0.17 16.81
N SER A 170 -21.60 0.49 15.67
CA SER A 170 -23.08 0.59 15.52
C SER A 170 -23.80 -0.74 15.70
N TYR A 171 -23.24 -1.86 15.22
CA TYR A 171 -23.83 -3.19 15.39
C TYR A 171 -23.81 -3.70 16.84
N ARG A 172 -23.06 -3.08 17.72
CA ARG A 172 -22.93 -3.53 19.12
C ARG A 172 -23.88 -2.83 20.07
N GLU A 173 -24.49 -1.72 19.67
CA GLU A 173 -25.48 -0.98 20.48
C GLU A 173 -26.90 -1.56 20.32
N GLU A 174 -27.12 -2.48 19.38
CA GLU A 174 -28.42 -3.12 19.10
C GLU A 174 -28.57 -4.53 19.74
N GLU A 175 -27.51 -5.06 20.39
CA GLU A 175 -27.56 -6.32 21.15
C GLU A 175 -27.71 -6.08 22.66
#